data_a464f5efb86d85658a1a075480b8b1b0
#
_entry.id   a464f5efb86d85658a1a075480b8b1b0
#
_cell.length_a   1.000
_cell.length_b   1.000
_cell.length_c   1.000
_cell.angle_alpha   90.00
_cell.angle_beta   90.00
_cell.angle_gamma   90.00
#
_symmetry.space_group_name_H-M   'P 1'
#
loop_
_entity.id
_entity.type
_entity.pdbx_description
1 polymer ?
#
loop_
_entity_poly.entity_id
_entity_poly.type
_entity_poly.pdbx_seq_one_letter_code
_entity_poly.pdbx_strand_id
1 'polypeptide(L)'
;MKNQTISRIFQRVLSLRIRWKLLIIAVAAFLVFLIFKGPPPGQNHFVYLADAFLHGNLGVSGGGMGLAEIVPFNGSYFVVYPPMPAVLLLPFVALFGTGFDQGLMSILLSCLCVSATWLMLKKIGANRSKALWLAALFGFGTCFWFISSVGSSWYIEHVVAVLFLTLAIIFALAKKSPLLIGVLLGFAFLSRLPVILSFPFFLLLIYEQNSTWKPRFKQATYFLVGLGILVGVYELYNFGRWGSFSDLGYSLIPGIQQDPYFTNGIFSLNYIPRHIYAILFQGPILLSDFPYFEPNWMGLGLLFTTPAFIYIFKGPWSRLSKYAALAVVCILPILITHGTVGLTQFGYRFSLDFTPFLLILTAKGMRENLGWEEKALIILSLLVNLWGVVSIIQFNFVSF
;
A
#
# COMPACT_ATOMS: atom_id res chain seq x y z
N MET A 1 -10.40 -38.02 24.54
CA MET A 1 -9.26 -37.18 24.94
C MET A 1 -8.03 -37.36 24.05
N LYS A 2 -7.56 -38.54 23.68
CA LYS A 2 -6.35 -38.75 22.80
C LYS A 2 -6.45 -38.05 21.43
N ASN A 3 -7.59 -38.08 20.75
CA ASN A 3 -7.75 -37.46 19.42
C ASN A 3 -7.69 -35.93 19.42
N GLN A 4 -8.06 -35.25 20.50
CA GLN A 4 -7.96 -33.80 20.60
C GLN A 4 -6.51 -33.35 20.85
N THR A 5 -5.72 -34.11 21.56
CA THR A 5 -4.32 -33.82 21.84
C THR A 5 -3.48 -33.99 20.58
N ILE A 6 -3.71 -35.05 19.79
CA ILE A 6 -3.02 -35.29 18.51
C ILE A 6 -3.38 -34.18 17.51
N SER A 7 -4.66 -33.77 17.42
CA SER A 7 -5.08 -32.65 16.58
C SER A 7 -4.39 -31.34 16.97
N ARG A 8 -4.25 -31.03 18.26
CA ARG A 8 -3.56 -29.83 18.75
C ARG A 8 -2.07 -29.86 18.44
N ILE A 9 -1.38 -31.00 18.61
CA ILE A 9 0.04 -31.15 18.28
C ILE A 9 0.23 -31.00 16.76
N PHE A 10 -0.60 -31.63 15.93
CA PHE A 10 -0.53 -31.51 14.47
C PHE A 10 -0.76 -30.07 14.00
N GLN A 11 -1.73 -29.37 14.59
CA GLN A 11 -1.96 -27.95 14.32
C GLN A 11 -0.78 -27.06 14.76
N ARG A 12 -0.15 -27.36 15.91
CA ARG A 12 1.08 -26.66 16.35
C ARG A 12 2.24 -26.87 15.39
N VAL A 13 2.52 -28.12 14.97
CA VAL A 13 3.58 -28.43 14.01
C VAL A 13 3.30 -27.78 12.63
N LEU A 14 2.06 -27.79 12.18
CA LEU A 14 1.67 -27.12 10.94
C LEU A 14 1.82 -25.59 11.02
N SER A 15 1.49 -25.00 12.17
CA SER A 15 1.67 -23.57 12.41
C SER A 15 3.15 -23.17 12.47
N LEU A 16 4.01 -23.97 13.06
CA LEU A 16 5.47 -23.77 13.06
C LEU A 16 6.02 -23.80 11.63
N ARG A 17 5.61 -24.78 10.80
CA ARG A 17 6.02 -24.85 9.39
C ARG A 17 5.59 -23.64 8.57
N ILE A 18 4.42 -23.05 8.86
CA ILE A 18 3.96 -21.83 8.20
C ILE A 18 4.79 -20.63 8.64
N ARG A 19 5.08 -20.48 9.93
CA ARG A 19 5.90 -19.37 10.47
C ARG A 19 7.29 -19.34 9.86
N TRP A 20 7.96 -20.50 9.75
CA TRP A 20 9.27 -20.59 9.09
C TRP A 20 9.22 -20.20 7.63
N LYS A 21 8.16 -20.57 6.89
CA LYS A 21 7.99 -20.16 5.50
C LYS A 21 7.82 -18.65 5.37
N LEU A 22 7.01 -18.04 6.23
CA LEU A 22 6.83 -16.58 6.24
C LEU A 22 8.15 -15.87 6.55
N LEU A 23 8.92 -16.38 7.51
CA LEU A 23 10.24 -15.83 7.85
C LEU A 23 11.22 -15.94 6.66
N ILE A 24 11.29 -17.11 6.02
CA ILE A 24 12.16 -17.31 4.85
C ILE A 24 11.78 -16.35 3.70
N ILE A 25 10.49 -16.18 3.43
CA ILE A 25 10.01 -15.25 2.39
C ILE A 25 10.38 -13.81 2.79
N ALA A 26 10.18 -13.43 4.06
CA ALA A 26 10.52 -12.11 4.54
C ALA A 26 12.02 -11.82 4.43
N VAL A 27 12.88 -12.78 4.84
CA VAL A 27 14.34 -12.63 4.76
C VAL A 27 14.79 -12.55 3.30
N ALA A 28 14.28 -13.40 2.42
CA ALA A 28 14.60 -13.35 1.00
C ALA A 28 14.20 -12.00 0.37
N ALA A 29 12.99 -11.52 0.68
CA ALA A 29 12.52 -10.22 0.22
C ALA A 29 13.37 -9.07 0.80
N PHE A 30 13.71 -9.14 2.09
CA PHE A 30 14.57 -8.15 2.75
C PHE A 30 15.93 -8.03 2.06
N LEU A 31 16.57 -9.14 1.74
CA LEU A 31 17.87 -9.13 1.05
C LEU A 31 17.78 -8.47 -0.32
N VAL A 32 16.73 -8.77 -1.09
CA VAL A 32 16.52 -8.14 -2.41
C VAL A 32 16.28 -6.64 -2.26
N PHE A 33 15.37 -6.21 -1.38
CA PHE A 33 15.12 -4.79 -1.16
C PHE A 33 16.37 -4.05 -0.65
N LEU A 34 17.17 -4.70 0.20
CA LEU A 34 18.40 -4.11 0.75
C LEU A 34 19.47 -3.89 -0.33
N ILE A 35 19.62 -4.83 -1.28
CA ILE A 35 20.55 -4.70 -2.41
C ILE A 35 20.20 -3.48 -3.28
N PHE A 36 18.90 -3.22 -3.46
CA PHE A 36 18.40 -2.12 -4.28
C PHE A 36 17.92 -0.92 -3.46
N LYS A 37 18.34 -0.81 -2.20
CA LYS A 37 17.99 0.32 -1.35
C LYS A 37 18.61 1.61 -1.92
N GLY A 38 17.76 2.64 -2.07
CA GLY A 38 18.22 4.00 -2.36
C GLY A 38 18.96 4.63 -1.17
N PRO A 39 19.54 5.82 -1.37
CA PRO A 39 20.07 6.62 -0.27
C PRO A 39 18.95 6.94 0.75
N PRO A 40 19.31 7.38 1.97
CA PRO A 40 18.32 7.88 2.91
C PRO A 40 17.44 8.96 2.26
N PRO A 41 16.11 8.86 2.31
CA PRO A 41 15.24 9.79 1.60
C PRO A 41 15.31 11.19 2.23
N GLY A 42 15.51 12.23 1.40
CA GLY A 42 15.47 13.62 1.85
C GLY A 42 14.07 14.02 2.37
N GLN A 43 13.02 13.41 1.85
CA GLN A 43 11.63 13.64 2.27
C GLN A 43 11.21 12.58 3.31
N ASN A 44 11.54 12.83 4.58
CA ASN A 44 11.38 11.91 5.72
C ASN A 44 10.45 12.48 6.82
N HIS A 45 9.34 13.08 6.42
CA HIS A 45 8.35 13.75 7.28
C HIS A 45 7.94 12.92 8.50
N PHE A 46 7.79 11.59 8.34
CA PHE A 46 7.30 10.74 9.42
C PHE A 46 8.32 10.52 10.54
N VAL A 47 9.61 10.70 10.27
CA VAL A 47 10.63 10.70 11.33
C VAL A 47 10.46 11.94 12.21
N TYR A 48 10.31 13.13 11.62
CA TYR A 48 10.07 14.36 12.37
C TYR A 48 8.71 14.38 13.06
N LEU A 49 7.67 13.79 12.43
CA LEU A 49 6.36 13.66 13.07
C LEU A 49 6.39 12.68 14.23
N ALA A 50 7.16 11.58 14.15
CA ALA A 50 7.36 10.67 15.26
C ALA A 50 8.11 11.35 16.43
N ASP A 51 9.13 12.15 16.12
CA ASP A 51 9.84 12.94 17.11
C ASP A 51 8.91 13.94 17.81
N ALA A 52 8.07 14.65 17.05
CA ALA A 52 7.06 15.55 17.60
C ALA A 52 6.10 14.80 18.56
N PHE A 53 5.62 13.63 18.18
CA PHE A 53 4.75 12.79 19.03
C PHE A 53 5.43 12.35 20.32
N LEU A 54 6.73 12.01 20.29
CA LEU A 54 7.50 11.67 21.50
C LEU A 54 7.61 12.82 22.48
N HIS A 55 7.53 14.06 21.99
CA HIS A 55 7.54 15.27 22.81
C HIS A 55 6.13 15.84 23.09
N GLY A 56 5.07 15.06 22.79
CA GLY A 56 3.68 15.47 23.06
C GLY A 56 3.14 16.53 22.09
N ASN A 57 3.77 16.73 20.93
CA ASN A 57 3.41 17.72 19.92
C ASN A 57 2.81 17.07 18.68
N LEU A 58 1.92 17.78 17.98
CA LEU A 58 1.40 17.39 16.66
C LEU A 58 2.11 18.10 15.51
N GLY A 59 2.73 19.25 15.80
CA GLY A 59 3.53 20.02 14.84
C GLY A 59 5.01 19.67 14.91
N VAL A 60 5.70 19.75 13.78
CA VAL A 60 7.14 19.50 13.67
C VAL A 60 7.93 20.78 13.91
N SER A 61 9.07 20.69 14.60
CA SER A 61 9.98 21.79 14.86
C SER A 61 11.13 21.82 13.85
N GLY A 62 11.80 22.96 13.73
CA GLY A 62 13.04 23.32 13.00
C GLY A 62 13.52 22.42 11.85
N GLY A 63 13.68 21.12 12.08
CA GLY A 63 14.12 20.16 11.08
C GLY A 63 13.09 19.82 9.99
N GLY A 64 11.80 20.18 10.18
CA GLY A 64 10.78 20.03 9.14
C GLY A 64 10.84 21.15 8.09
N MET A 65 11.58 22.23 8.34
CA MET A 65 11.77 23.31 7.39
C MET A 65 12.67 22.83 6.25
N GLY A 66 12.16 22.83 5.04
CA GLY A 66 12.84 22.29 3.84
C GLY A 66 12.25 21.00 3.32
N LEU A 67 11.32 20.37 4.06
CA LEU A 67 10.50 19.30 3.52
C LEU A 67 9.38 19.90 2.65
N ALA A 68 9.09 19.28 1.51
CA ALA A 68 7.93 19.64 0.70
C ALA A 68 6.62 19.38 1.48
N GLU A 69 5.55 20.11 1.13
CA GLU A 69 4.21 19.83 1.70
C GLU A 69 4.16 19.89 3.25
N ILE A 70 4.98 20.75 3.86
CA ILE A 70 4.83 21.18 5.25
C ILE A 70 3.98 22.45 5.28
N VAL A 71 2.98 22.46 6.15
CA VAL A 71 2.00 23.54 6.26
C VAL A 71 2.28 24.40 7.49
N PRO A 72 2.58 25.69 7.32
CA PRO A 72 2.57 26.66 8.42
C PRO A 72 1.11 26.98 8.82
N PHE A 73 0.78 26.77 10.08
CA PHE A 73 -0.56 27.06 10.61
C PHE A 73 -0.48 27.44 12.09
N ASN A 74 -1.06 28.60 12.47
CA ASN A 74 -1.11 29.10 13.85
C ASN A 74 0.25 29.07 14.58
N GLY A 75 1.33 29.46 13.89
CA GLY A 75 2.69 29.53 14.48
C GLY A 75 3.41 28.19 14.60
N SER A 76 2.86 27.11 14.09
CA SER A 76 3.44 25.78 14.04
C SER A 76 3.52 25.27 12.61
N TYR A 77 4.32 24.22 12.39
CA TYR A 77 4.46 23.55 11.08
C TYR A 77 3.91 22.12 11.16
N PHE A 78 3.06 21.75 10.22
CA PHE A 78 2.37 20.44 10.26
C PHE A 78 2.63 19.62 9.01
N VAL A 79 2.84 18.32 9.20
CA VAL A 79 2.85 17.31 8.13
C VAL A 79 1.42 17.10 7.66
N VAL A 80 1.18 17.13 6.35
CA VAL A 80 -0.18 16.98 5.78
C VAL A 80 -0.69 15.54 5.82
N TYR A 81 0.20 14.56 5.89
CA TYR A 81 -0.11 13.14 5.75
C TYR A 81 -0.77 12.53 7.00
N PRO A 82 -1.53 11.43 6.82
CA PRO A 82 -2.06 10.65 7.94
C PRO A 82 -0.95 10.06 8.81
N PRO A 83 -1.19 9.86 10.13
CA PRO A 83 -0.12 9.71 11.12
C PRO A 83 0.44 8.29 11.29
N MET A 84 -0.17 7.23 10.72
CA MET A 84 0.20 5.84 11.04
C MET A 84 1.65 5.47 10.73
N PRO A 85 2.28 5.93 9.63
CA PRO A 85 3.71 5.67 9.42
C PRO A 85 4.60 6.25 10.52
N ALA A 86 4.28 7.45 11.04
CA ALA A 86 4.98 8.05 12.17
C ALA A 86 4.79 7.23 13.46
N VAL A 87 3.59 6.72 13.71
CA VAL A 87 3.31 5.86 14.88
C VAL A 87 4.18 4.60 14.86
N LEU A 88 4.37 3.98 13.68
CA LEU A 88 5.26 2.82 13.54
C LEU A 88 6.75 3.18 13.73
N LEU A 89 7.13 4.41 13.46
CA LEU A 89 8.50 4.91 13.63
C LEU A 89 8.83 5.29 15.09
N LEU A 90 7.84 5.49 15.95
CA LEU A 90 8.04 5.92 17.34
C LEU A 90 9.16 5.16 18.08
N PRO A 91 9.19 3.80 18.12
CA PRO A 91 10.21 3.09 18.86
C PRO A 91 11.63 3.27 18.27
N PHE A 92 11.73 3.48 16.98
CA PHE A 92 13.01 3.67 16.29
C PHE A 92 13.52 5.10 16.48
N VAL A 93 12.65 6.09 16.38
CA VAL A 93 13.02 7.49 16.62
C VAL A 93 13.34 7.72 18.11
N ALA A 94 12.64 7.06 19.03
CA ALA A 94 12.98 7.10 20.44
C ALA A 94 14.40 6.57 20.75
N LEU A 95 14.88 5.58 19.97
CA LEU A 95 16.20 4.97 20.18
C LEU A 95 17.32 5.66 19.38
N PHE A 96 17.03 6.12 18.16
CA PHE A 96 18.03 6.58 17.21
C PHE A 96 17.90 8.07 16.84
N GLY A 97 16.88 8.76 17.38
CA GLY A 97 16.58 10.14 17.06
C GLY A 97 16.09 10.36 15.61
N THR A 98 16.08 11.63 15.20
CA THR A 98 15.66 12.04 13.84
C THR A 98 16.64 11.63 12.73
N GLY A 99 17.81 11.09 13.08
CA GLY A 99 18.76 10.49 12.13
C GLY A 99 18.40 9.09 11.67
N PHE A 100 17.30 8.49 12.17
CA PHE A 100 16.86 7.16 11.73
C PHE A 100 16.46 7.15 10.24
N ASP A 101 16.97 6.17 9.50
CA ASP A 101 16.68 6.03 8.07
C ASP A 101 15.27 5.48 7.84
N GLN A 102 14.34 6.35 7.45
CA GLN A 102 12.95 5.99 7.10
C GLN A 102 12.89 4.94 5.97
N GLY A 103 13.84 4.98 5.01
CA GLY A 103 13.93 4.00 3.93
C GLY A 103 14.20 2.59 4.45
N LEU A 104 14.98 2.45 5.53
CA LEU A 104 15.19 1.15 6.17
C LEU A 104 13.87 0.60 6.77
N MET A 105 13.08 1.46 7.41
CA MET A 105 11.75 1.07 7.89
C MET A 105 10.83 0.65 6.74
N SER A 106 10.87 1.36 5.61
CA SER A 106 10.13 0.98 4.41
C SER A 106 10.47 -0.45 3.97
N ILE A 107 11.75 -0.81 3.90
CA ILE A 107 12.22 -2.16 3.55
C ILE A 107 11.72 -3.20 4.57
N LEU A 108 11.85 -2.92 5.86
CA LEU A 108 11.38 -3.84 6.92
C LEU A 108 9.88 -4.13 6.82
N LEU A 109 9.07 -3.13 6.55
CA LEU A 109 7.63 -3.31 6.35
C LEU A 109 7.32 -3.99 5.01
N SER A 110 8.08 -3.70 3.96
CA SER A 110 7.88 -4.28 2.63
C SER A 110 8.10 -5.79 2.60
N CYS A 111 9.10 -6.30 3.31
CA CYS A 111 9.29 -7.75 3.39
C CYS A 111 8.13 -8.45 4.15
N LEU A 112 7.52 -7.78 5.12
CA LEU A 112 6.29 -8.25 5.77
C LEU A 112 5.10 -8.22 4.79
N CYS A 113 5.00 -7.20 3.92
CA CYS A 113 3.97 -7.14 2.88
C CYS A 113 4.07 -8.33 1.92
N VAL A 114 5.28 -8.68 1.45
CA VAL A 114 5.49 -9.84 0.55
C VAL A 114 5.07 -11.14 1.25
N SER A 115 5.46 -11.32 2.51
CA SER A 115 5.07 -12.49 3.30
C SER A 115 3.57 -12.56 3.54
N ALA A 116 2.94 -11.43 3.89
CA ALA A 116 1.50 -11.33 4.09
C ALA A 116 0.75 -11.62 2.78
N THR A 117 1.24 -11.13 1.64
CA THR A 117 0.67 -11.42 0.32
C THR A 117 0.71 -12.92 0.02
N TRP A 118 1.83 -13.60 0.28
CA TRP A 118 1.89 -15.05 0.14
C TRP A 118 0.84 -15.75 1.01
N LEU A 119 0.68 -15.32 2.27
CA LEU A 119 -0.33 -15.90 3.18
C LEU A 119 -1.76 -15.61 2.71
N MET A 120 -2.05 -14.41 2.21
CA MET A 120 -3.33 -14.04 1.61
C MET A 120 -3.66 -14.96 0.43
N LEU A 121 -2.72 -15.17 -0.48
CA LEU A 121 -2.87 -16.05 -1.64
C LEU A 121 -3.12 -17.51 -1.23
N LYS A 122 -2.45 -17.97 -0.18
CA LYS A 122 -2.75 -19.29 0.42
C LYS A 122 -4.16 -19.37 0.97
N LYS A 123 -4.68 -18.30 1.57
CA LYS A 123 -6.04 -18.25 2.12
C LYS A 123 -7.13 -18.25 1.05
N ILE A 124 -6.87 -17.74 -0.15
CA ILE A 124 -7.82 -17.80 -1.28
C ILE A 124 -7.73 -19.11 -2.08
N GLY A 125 -6.88 -20.06 -1.64
CA GLY A 125 -6.79 -21.41 -2.18
C GLY A 125 -5.63 -21.67 -3.16
N ALA A 126 -4.76 -20.69 -3.43
CA ALA A 126 -3.61 -20.89 -4.32
C ALA A 126 -2.68 -21.98 -3.78
N ASN A 127 -2.15 -22.86 -4.64
CA ASN A 127 -1.13 -23.82 -4.26
C ASN A 127 0.19 -23.10 -3.85
N ARG A 128 1.17 -23.84 -3.36
CA ARG A 128 2.41 -23.23 -2.84
C ARG A 128 3.20 -22.52 -3.95
N SER A 129 3.31 -23.14 -5.11
CA SER A 129 4.08 -22.59 -6.24
C SER A 129 3.46 -21.31 -6.76
N LYS A 130 2.14 -21.31 -7.04
CA LYS A 130 1.39 -20.14 -7.49
C LYS A 130 1.46 -18.98 -6.49
N ALA A 131 1.30 -19.29 -5.20
CA ALA A 131 1.40 -18.27 -4.16
C ALA A 131 2.80 -17.63 -4.09
N LEU A 132 3.89 -18.40 -4.31
CA LEU A 132 5.25 -17.87 -4.38
C LEU A 132 5.47 -16.98 -5.61
N TRP A 133 5.04 -17.43 -6.80
CA TRP A 133 5.14 -16.65 -8.03
C TRP A 133 4.38 -15.32 -7.93
N LEU A 134 3.17 -15.32 -7.37
CA LEU A 134 2.38 -14.12 -7.21
C LEU A 134 2.85 -13.21 -6.07
N ALA A 135 3.46 -13.76 -5.02
CA ALA A 135 4.13 -12.94 -3.99
C ALA A 135 5.39 -12.27 -4.56
N ALA A 136 6.16 -12.96 -5.41
CA ALA A 136 7.28 -12.37 -6.14
C ALA A 136 6.79 -11.31 -7.15
N LEU A 137 5.70 -11.59 -7.88
CA LEU A 137 5.05 -10.59 -8.74
C LEU A 137 4.69 -9.33 -7.94
N PHE A 138 4.04 -9.47 -6.78
CA PHE A 138 3.70 -8.32 -5.95
C PHE A 138 4.95 -7.54 -5.52
N GLY A 139 5.92 -8.22 -4.90
CA GLY A 139 7.09 -7.57 -4.29
C GLY A 139 8.05 -6.96 -5.31
N PHE A 140 8.19 -7.59 -6.48
CA PHE A 140 9.25 -7.28 -7.43
C PHE A 140 8.78 -7.10 -8.88
N GLY A 141 7.53 -7.39 -9.19
CA GLY A 141 6.94 -7.22 -10.51
C GLY A 141 5.83 -6.15 -10.55
N THR A 142 5.75 -5.30 -9.53
CA THR A 142 4.90 -4.11 -9.48
C THR A 142 5.74 -2.90 -9.06
N CYS A 143 5.18 -1.70 -9.19
CA CYS A 143 5.83 -0.47 -8.71
C CYS A 143 6.14 -0.50 -7.19
N PHE A 144 5.65 -1.48 -6.47
CA PHE A 144 5.96 -1.70 -5.05
C PHE A 144 7.46 -1.83 -4.79
N TRP A 145 8.23 -2.45 -5.72
CA TRP A 145 9.68 -2.57 -5.57
C TRP A 145 10.38 -1.21 -5.47
N PHE A 146 10.12 -0.34 -6.42
CA PHE A 146 10.68 1.01 -6.43
C PHE A 146 10.31 1.80 -5.16
N ILE A 147 9.03 1.81 -4.83
CA ILE A 147 8.48 2.51 -3.66
C ILE A 147 9.12 2.02 -2.36
N SER A 148 9.26 0.71 -2.21
CA SER A 148 9.91 0.08 -1.06
C SER A 148 11.38 0.47 -0.92
N SER A 149 12.09 0.52 -2.05
CA SER A 149 13.54 0.77 -2.11
C SER A 149 13.92 2.22 -1.84
N VAL A 150 13.04 3.18 -2.17
CA VAL A 150 13.26 4.61 -1.88
C VAL A 150 12.76 4.97 -0.49
N GLY A 151 11.54 4.61 -0.12
CA GLY A 151 10.97 4.81 1.20
C GLY A 151 10.79 6.26 1.64
N SER A 152 10.66 7.23 0.72
CA SER A 152 10.27 8.60 1.04
C SER A 152 8.87 8.65 1.65
N SER A 153 8.47 9.78 2.21
CA SER A 153 7.17 9.90 2.88
C SER A 153 6.00 9.57 1.96
N TRP A 154 6.05 10.00 0.69
CA TRP A 154 5.04 9.66 -0.31
C TRP A 154 4.96 8.17 -0.66
N TYR A 155 5.95 7.37 -0.24
CA TYR A 155 6.06 5.95 -0.58
C TYR A 155 5.80 5.04 0.60
N ILE A 156 6.40 5.34 1.77
CA ILE A 156 6.22 4.50 2.96
C ILE A 156 4.75 4.45 3.41
N GLU A 157 3.96 5.50 3.18
CA GLU A 157 2.53 5.50 3.46
C GLU A 157 1.78 4.40 2.68
N HIS A 158 2.16 4.16 1.39
CA HIS A 158 1.61 3.05 0.63
C HIS A 158 2.05 1.69 1.18
N VAL A 159 3.31 1.56 1.59
CA VAL A 159 3.83 0.30 2.18
C VAL A 159 3.04 -0.05 3.45
N VAL A 160 2.83 0.92 4.34
CA VAL A 160 2.07 0.74 5.59
C VAL A 160 0.61 0.40 5.28
N ALA A 161 -0.02 1.13 4.36
CA ALA A 161 -1.42 0.90 3.96
C ALA A 161 -1.60 -0.51 3.37
N VAL A 162 -0.73 -0.94 2.44
CA VAL A 162 -0.77 -2.27 1.83
C VAL A 162 -0.60 -3.37 2.89
N LEU A 163 0.31 -3.18 3.87
CA LEU A 163 0.51 -4.15 4.94
C LEU A 163 -0.78 -4.38 5.72
N PHE A 164 -1.37 -3.31 6.26
CA PHE A 164 -2.56 -3.41 7.09
C PHE A 164 -3.80 -3.83 6.28
N LEU A 165 -3.95 -3.37 5.05
CA LEU A 165 -5.02 -3.81 4.15
C LEU A 165 -4.92 -5.31 3.85
N THR A 166 -3.71 -5.81 3.54
CA THR A 166 -3.47 -7.24 3.30
C THR A 166 -3.75 -8.07 4.56
N LEU A 167 -3.34 -7.59 5.73
CA LEU A 167 -3.67 -8.24 7.01
C LEU A 167 -5.19 -8.25 7.27
N ALA A 168 -5.88 -7.15 7.03
CA ALA A 168 -7.34 -7.09 7.14
C ALA A 168 -8.01 -8.14 6.23
N ILE A 169 -7.56 -8.27 4.98
CA ILE A 169 -8.05 -9.30 4.04
C ILE A 169 -7.77 -10.71 4.57
N ILE A 170 -6.57 -10.99 5.07
CA ILE A 170 -6.21 -12.30 5.65
C ILE A 170 -7.13 -12.65 6.82
N PHE A 171 -7.36 -11.68 7.71
CA PHE A 171 -8.20 -11.89 8.90
C PHE A 171 -9.67 -12.09 8.52
N ALA A 172 -10.17 -11.36 7.51
CA ALA A 172 -11.51 -11.53 6.98
C ALA A 172 -11.70 -12.92 6.34
N LEU A 173 -10.76 -13.35 5.49
CA LEU A 173 -10.77 -14.69 4.88
C LEU A 173 -10.61 -15.81 5.91
N ALA A 174 -9.90 -15.56 7.00
CA ALA A 174 -9.72 -16.49 8.11
C ALA A 174 -10.87 -16.46 9.13
N LYS A 175 -11.94 -15.69 8.88
CA LYS A 175 -13.12 -15.52 9.76
C LYS A 175 -12.72 -15.13 11.19
N LYS A 176 -11.78 -14.21 11.32
CA LYS A 176 -11.33 -13.69 12.62
C LYS A 176 -12.29 -12.61 13.13
N SER A 177 -11.98 -12.04 14.31
CA SER A 177 -12.81 -11.01 14.94
C SER A 177 -13.09 -9.84 13.98
N PRO A 178 -14.37 -9.51 13.68
CA PRO A 178 -14.72 -8.37 12.84
C PRO A 178 -14.22 -7.04 13.39
N LEU A 179 -14.22 -6.87 14.71
CA LEU A 179 -13.62 -5.68 15.34
C LEU A 179 -12.16 -5.49 14.93
N LEU A 180 -11.36 -6.57 14.99
CA LEU A 180 -9.95 -6.51 14.61
C LEU A 180 -9.77 -6.27 13.10
N ILE A 181 -10.67 -6.81 12.26
CA ILE A 181 -10.66 -6.53 10.82
C ILE A 181 -10.91 -5.02 10.58
N GLY A 182 -11.87 -4.42 11.29
CA GLY A 182 -12.14 -2.97 11.22
C GLY A 182 -10.97 -2.13 11.70
N VAL A 183 -10.30 -2.52 12.80
CA VAL A 183 -9.09 -1.85 13.30
C VAL A 183 -7.95 -1.94 12.29
N LEU A 184 -7.71 -3.09 11.66
CA LEU A 184 -6.66 -3.25 10.64
C LEU A 184 -6.94 -2.39 9.40
N LEU A 185 -8.20 -2.33 8.94
CA LEU A 185 -8.58 -1.40 7.87
C LEU A 185 -8.41 0.06 8.30
N GLY A 186 -8.71 0.37 9.56
CA GLY A 186 -8.48 1.69 10.15
C GLY A 186 -6.99 2.08 10.16
N PHE A 187 -6.08 1.17 10.47
CA PHE A 187 -4.64 1.44 10.36
C PHE A 187 -4.19 1.67 8.91
N ALA A 188 -4.75 0.93 7.95
CA ALA A 188 -4.53 1.21 6.53
C ALA A 188 -5.06 2.61 6.14
N PHE A 189 -6.24 2.99 6.62
CA PHE A 189 -6.83 4.33 6.43
C PHE A 189 -5.95 5.43 7.04
N LEU A 190 -5.43 5.25 8.26
CA LEU A 190 -4.51 6.20 8.91
C LEU A 190 -3.14 6.30 8.21
N SER A 191 -2.92 5.56 7.13
CA SER A 191 -1.76 5.66 6.25
C SER A 191 -2.13 6.24 4.88
N ARG A 192 -3.26 5.77 4.30
CA ARG A 192 -3.79 6.18 3.00
C ARG A 192 -5.31 6.28 3.07
N LEU A 193 -5.83 7.49 3.08
CA LEU A 193 -7.27 7.74 3.26
C LEU A 193 -8.16 6.98 2.25
N PRO A 194 -7.81 6.89 0.94
CA PRO A 194 -8.67 6.23 -0.05
C PRO A 194 -8.97 4.75 0.24
N VAL A 195 -8.08 4.04 0.96
CA VAL A 195 -8.28 2.60 1.19
C VAL A 195 -9.48 2.27 2.07
N ILE A 196 -10.00 3.23 2.84
CA ILE A 196 -11.23 3.05 3.63
C ILE A 196 -12.39 2.67 2.73
N LEU A 197 -12.43 3.15 1.48
CA LEU A 197 -13.48 2.87 0.50
C LEU A 197 -13.55 1.38 0.10
N SER A 198 -12.59 0.57 0.52
CA SER A 198 -12.66 -0.89 0.41
C SER A 198 -13.59 -1.56 1.44
N PHE A 199 -14.16 -0.83 2.40
CA PHE A 199 -15.00 -1.39 3.46
C PHE A 199 -16.15 -2.28 2.96
N PRO A 200 -16.76 -2.08 1.77
CA PRO A 200 -17.82 -2.95 1.28
C PRO A 200 -17.35 -4.39 1.03
N PHE A 201 -16.07 -4.58 0.62
CA PHE A 201 -15.48 -5.92 0.49
C PHE A 201 -15.57 -6.70 1.80
N PHE A 202 -15.24 -6.08 2.91
CA PHE A 202 -15.24 -6.71 4.24
C PHE A 202 -16.66 -6.98 4.74
N LEU A 203 -17.57 -6.03 4.54
CA LEU A 203 -18.98 -6.21 4.91
C LEU A 203 -19.62 -7.37 4.14
N LEU A 204 -19.34 -7.51 2.84
CA LEU A 204 -19.87 -8.60 2.02
C LEU A 204 -19.30 -9.96 2.47
N LEU A 205 -18.01 -10.05 2.80
CA LEU A 205 -17.41 -11.27 3.35
C LEU A 205 -18.02 -11.63 4.71
N ILE A 206 -18.23 -10.66 5.59
CA ILE A 206 -18.89 -10.86 6.90
C ILE A 206 -20.32 -11.33 6.71
N TYR A 207 -21.05 -10.73 5.76
CA TYR A 207 -22.41 -11.12 5.43
C TYR A 207 -22.51 -12.58 4.98
N GLU A 208 -21.61 -13.04 4.11
CA GLU A 208 -21.61 -14.42 3.61
C GLU A 208 -21.22 -15.45 4.68
N GLN A 209 -20.42 -15.06 5.65
CA GLN A 209 -19.97 -15.97 6.70
C GLN A 209 -21.07 -16.32 7.72
N ASN A 210 -22.20 -15.63 7.66
CA ASN A 210 -23.29 -15.78 8.60
C ASN A 210 -24.60 -16.08 7.87
N SER A 211 -25.34 -17.09 8.34
CA SER A 211 -26.58 -17.55 7.69
C SER A 211 -27.79 -16.71 8.06
N THR A 212 -27.83 -16.09 9.25
CA THR A 212 -28.99 -15.39 9.78
C THR A 212 -28.74 -13.90 10.03
N TRP A 213 -29.81 -13.09 10.07
CA TRP A 213 -29.73 -11.62 10.18
C TRP A 213 -29.05 -11.13 11.46
N LYS A 214 -29.40 -11.69 12.61
CA LYS A 214 -28.89 -11.25 13.92
C LYS A 214 -27.33 -11.30 13.98
N PRO A 215 -26.66 -12.44 13.68
CA PRO A 215 -25.19 -12.47 13.66
C PRO A 215 -24.59 -11.61 12.54
N ARG A 216 -25.23 -11.47 11.36
CA ARG A 216 -24.78 -10.55 10.30
C ARG A 216 -24.68 -9.13 10.80
N PHE A 217 -25.78 -8.63 11.39
CA PHE A 217 -25.83 -7.27 11.93
C PHE A 217 -24.82 -7.08 13.05
N LYS A 218 -24.76 -7.99 14.02
CA LYS A 218 -23.82 -7.94 15.14
C LYS A 218 -22.36 -7.88 14.66
N GLN A 219 -21.98 -8.71 13.71
CA GLN A 219 -20.59 -8.75 13.22
C GLN A 219 -20.26 -7.53 12.34
N ALA A 220 -21.21 -7.06 11.52
CA ALA A 220 -21.04 -5.81 10.78
C ALA A 220 -20.87 -4.62 11.73
N THR A 221 -21.66 -4.56 12.82
CA THR A 221 -21.49 -3.52 13.85
C THR A 221 -20.11 -3.57 14.50
N TYR A 222 -19.60 -4.74 14.88
CA TYR A 222 -18.24 -4.85 15.44
C TYR A 222 -17.17 -4.40 14.46
N PHE A 223 -17.31 -4.74 13.17
CA PHE A 223 -16.40 -4.25 12.14
C PHE A 223 -16.43 -2.72 12.03
N LEU A 224 -17.63 -2.14 11.96
CA LEU A 224 -17.81 -0.69 11.86
C LEU A 224 -17.35 0.04 13.12
N VAL A 225 -17.51 -0.55 14.31
CA VAL A 225 -16.96 0.00 15.55
C VAL A 225 -15.44 0.00 15.51
N GLY A 226 -14.81 -1.11 15.10
CA GLY A 226 -13.35 -1.18 14.98
C GLY A 226 -12.79 -0.15 13.99
N LEU A 227 -13.44 0.02 12.84
CA LEU A 227 -13.07 1.04 11.85
C LEU A 227 -13.35 2.45 12.37
N GLY A 228 -14.52 2.68 12.97
CA GLY A 228 -14.97 3.97 13.48
C GLY A 228 -14.08 4.54 14.58
N ILE A 229 -13.49 3.68 15.42
CA ILE A 229 -12.50 4.10 16.43
C ILE A 229 -11.32 4.80 15.75
N LEU A 230 -10.79 4.23 14.66
CA LEU A 230 -9.62 4.77 13.97
C LEU A 230 -9.98 6.01 13.12
N VAL A 231 -11.21 6.06 12.58
CA VAL A 231 -11.74 7.29 11.96
C VAL A 231 -11.84 8.39 13.02
N GLY A 232 -12.38 8.08 14.20
CA GLY A 232 -12.44 9.05 15.31
C GLY A 232 -11.06 9.53 15.76
N VAL A 233 -10.05 8.65 15.79
CA VAL A 233 -8.65 9.04 16.05
C VAL A 233 -8.15 10.02 14.99
N TYR A 234 -8.48 9.80 13.71
CA TYR A 234 -8.09 10.73 12.64
C TYR A 234 -8.77 12.08 12.75
N GLU A 235 -10.06 12.10 13.07
CA GLU A 235 -10.81 13.34 13.28
C GLU A 235 -10.25 14.13 14.48
N LEU A 236 -9.90 13.46 15.57
CA LEU A 236 -9.25 14.10 16.72
C LEU A 236 -7.84 14.61 16.36
N TYR A 237 -7.10 13.89 15.55
CA TYR A 237 -5.80 14.35 15.03
C TYR A 237 -5.94 15.61 14.16
N ASN A 238 -6.96 15.66 13.30
CA ASN A 238 -7.27 16.86 12.51
C ASN A 238 -7.68 18.02 13.41
N PHE A 239 -8.55 17.77 14.39
CA PHE A 239 -8.97 18.80 15.33
C PHE A 239 -7.78 19.39 16.10
N GLY A 240 -6.86 18.54 16.55
CA GLY A 240 -5.65 18.99 17.23
C GLY A 240 -4.70 19.83 16.36
N ARG A 241 -4.65 19.56 15.04
CA ARG A 241 -3.81 20.31 14.08
C ARG A 241 -4.48 21.61 13.60
N TRP A 242 -5.74 21.50 13.21
CA TRP A 242 -6.45 22.51 12.43
C TRP A 242 -7.55 23.24 13.21
N GLY A 243 -7.92 22.79 14.41
CA GLY A 243 -9.13 23.25 15.10
C GLY A 243 -10.43 22.85 14.39
N SER A 244 -10.35 21.91 13.44
CA SER A 244 -11.44 21.40 12.61
C SER A 244 -11.35 19.89 12.51
N PHE A 245 -12.48 19.20 12.50
CA PHE A 245 -12.52 17.75 12.22
C PHE A 245 -12.23 17.42 10.75
N SER A 246 -12.44 18.39 9.83
CA SER A 246 -12.07 18.20 8.42
C SER A 246 -10.56 18.23 8.23
N ASP A 247 -10.04 17.36 7.34
CA ASP A 247 -8.65 17.43 6.94
C ASP A 247 -8.42 18.62 6.01
N LEU A 248 -7.70 19.62 6.52
CA LEU A 248 -7.34 20.82 5.78
C LEU A 248 -5.92 20.75 5.19
N GLY A 249 -5.17 19.68 5.47
CA GLY A 249 -3.75 19.60 5.18
C GLY A 249 -3.39 20.02 3.75
N TYR A 250 -3.92 19.34 2.75
CA TYR A 250 -3.62 19.67 1.34
C TYR A 250 -4.10 21.09 0.93
N SER A 251 -5.23 21.55 1.44
CA SER A 251 -5.77 22.87 1.09
C SER A 251 -4.94 24.04 1.66
N LEU A 252 -4.16 23.76 2.69
CA LEU A 252 -3.30 24.75 3.37
C LEU A 252 -1.85 24.73 2.84
N ILE A 253 -1.49 23.84 1.94
CA ILE A 253 -0.15 23.83 1.33
C ILE A 253 0.10 25.17 0.63
N PRO A 254 1.17 25.92 0.98
CA PRO A 254 1.45 27.19 0.34
C PRO A 254 1.63 27.05 -1.18
N GLY A 255 0.91 27.87 -1.94
CA GLY A 255 0.98 27.85 -3.40
C GLY A 255 0.20 26.73 -4.11
N ILE A 256 -0.50 25.85 -3.41
CA ILE A 256 -1.22 24.72 -4.00
C ILE A 256 -2.21 25.13 -5.11
N GLN A 257 -2.86 26.28 -4.97
CA GLN A 257 -3.84 26.78 -5.95
C GLN A 257 -3.18 27.34 -7.21
N GLN A 258 -1.91 27.71 -7.14
CA GLN A 258 -1.08 28.15 -8.26
C GLN A 258 -0.36 27.01 -8.96
N ASP A 259 -0.34 25.81 -8.34
CA ASP A 259 0.27 24.62 -8.94
C ASP A 259 -0.55 24.17 -10.17
N PRO A 260 0.08 24.00 -11.35
CA PRO A 260 -0.58 23.58 -12.59
C PRO A 260 -1.37 22.27 -12.49
N TYR A 261 -1.00 21.42 -11.53
CA TYR A 261 -1.72 20.17 -11.30
C TYR A 261 -3.04 20.35 -10.56
N PHE A 262 -3.21 21.44 -9.80
CA PHE A 262 -4.37 21.70 -8.94
C PHE A 262 -5.24 22.88 -9.39
N THR A 263 -5.17 23.28 -10.66
CA THR A 263 -5.92 24.42 -11.23
C THR A 263 -7.44 24.33 -11.08
N ASN A 264 -7.99 23.11 -10.92
CA ASN A 264 -9.41 22.88 -10.67
C ASN A 264 -9.69 22.44 -9.21
N GLY A 265 -8.82 22.79 -8.27
CA GLY A 265 -8.88 22.34 -6.88
C GLY A 265 -8.18 21.00 -6.65
N ILE A 266 -8.20 20.50 -5.42
CA ILE A 266 -7.51 19.25 -5.04
C ILE A 266 -8.14 18.04 -5.74
N PHE A 267 -9.47 18.03 -5.89
CA PHE A 267 -10.24 16.99 -6.56
C PHE A 267 -11.13 17.60 -7.65
N SER A 268 -11.08 17.05 -8.87
CA SER A 268 -11.93 17.45 -9.98
C SER A 268 -12.12 16.33 -11.00
N LEU A 269 -13.31 16.26 -11.60
CA LEU A 269 -13.58 15.35 -12.73
C LEU A 269 -12.71 15.68 -13.95
N ASN A 270 -12.23 16.90 -14.07
CA ASN A 270 -11.33 17.34 -15.14
C ASN A 270 -9.99 16.61 -15.14
N TYR A 271 -9.60 15.97 -14.03
CA TYR A 271 -8.35 15.23 -13.92
C TYR A 271 -8.45 13.77 -14.39
N ILE A 272 -9.67 13.24 -14.56
CA ILE A 272 -9.91 11.85 -14.97
C ILE A 272 -9.15 11.48 -16.26
N PRO A 273 -9.17 12.28 -17.36
CA PRO A 273 -8.47 11.92 -18.59
C PRO A 273 -6.96 11.73 -18.38
N ARG A 274 -6.33 12.60 -17.57
CA ARG A 274 -4.90 12.51 -17.23
C ARG A 274 -4.57 11.24 -16.47
N HIS A 275 -5.41 10.87 -15.50
CA HIS A 275 -5.21 9.62 -14.74
C HIS A 275 -5.45 8.38 -15.60
N ILE A 276 -6.48 8.37 -16.45
CA ILE A 276 -6.73 7.26 -17.39
C ILE A 276 -5.53 7.08 -18.33
N TYR A 277 -4.98 8.19 -18.85
CA TYR A 277 -3.76 8.13 -19.67
C TYR A 277 -2.58 7.54 -18.86
N ALA A 278 -2.32 8.03 -17.65
CA ALA A 278 -1.24 7.56 -16.78
C ALA A 278 -1.38 6.08 -16.41
N ILE A 279 -2.60 5.60 -16.16
CA ILE A 279 -2.85 4.20 -15.78
C ILE A 279 -2.69 3.24 -16.97
N LEU A 280 -3.18 3.64 -18.16
CA LEU A 280 -3.30 2.71 -19.29
C LEU A 280 -2.21 2.89 -20.36
N PHE A 281 -1.78 4.12 -20.63
CA PHE A 281 -1.04 4.45 -21.85
C PHE A 281 0.35 5.06 -21.59
N GLN A 282 0.64 5.53 -20.38
CA GLN A 282 1.92 6.19 -20.11
C GLN A 282 3.09 5.23 -20.36
N GLY A 283 3.92 5.55 -21.35
CA GLY A 283 5.12 4.81 -21.72
C GLY A 283 6.42 5.47 -21.23
N PRO A 284 7.58 4.83 -21.46
CA PRO A 284 8.88 5.42 -21.24
C PRO A 284 9.14 6.60 -22.20
N ILE A 285 10.10 7.44 -21.85
CA ILE A 285 10.63 8.46 -22.75
C ILE A 285 11.65 7.80 -23.69
N LEU A 286 11.51 8.05 -25.00
CA LEU A 286 12.45 7.55 -26.00
C LEU A 286 13.53 8.59 -26.23
N LEU A 287 14.80 8.14 -26.24
CA LEU A 287 15.99 8.94 -26.45
C LEU A 287 16.68 8.55 -27.77
N SER A 288 17.38 9.50 -28.40
CA SER A 288 18.21 9.24 -29.58
C SER A 288 19.47 8.44 -29.27
N ASP A 289 20.00 8.62 -28.06
CA ASP A 289 21.25 8.04 -27.59
C ASP A 289 21.05 7.09 -26.41
N PHE A 290 22.10 6.35 -26.03
CA PHE A 290 22.06 5.48 -24.85
C PHE A 290 21.64 6.26 -23.60
N PRO A 291 20.69 5.75 -22.80
CA PRO A 291 20.15 4.38 -22.77
C PRO A 291 18.97 4.11 -23.72
N TYR A 292 18.67 4.93 -24.71
CA TYR A 292 17.62 4.86 -25.72
C TYR A 292 16.18 4.96 -25.18
N PHE A 293 15.94 4.64 -23.93
CA PHE A 293 14.67 4.84 -23.22
C PHE A 293 14.92 4.97 -21.72
N GLU A 294 14.19 5.87 -21.11
CA GLU A 294 14.24 6.10 -19.67
C GLU A 294 12.83 6.08 -19.04
N PRO A 295 12.73 5.79 -17.74
CA PRO A 295 11.44 5.87 -17.04
C PRO A 295 10.87 7.28 -17.08
N ASN A 296 9.60 7.41 -17.37
CA ASN A 296 8.91 8.69 -17.27
C ASN A 296 8.67 9.04 -15.80
N TRP A 297 9.06 10.25 -15.38
CA TRP A 297 8.89 10.70 -13.99
C TRP A 297 7.42 10.81 -13.53
N MET A 298 6.47 10.90 -14.46
CA MET A 298 5.03 10.80 -14.18
C MET A 298 4.57 9.37 -13.90
N GLY A 299 5.46 8.40 -13.99
CA GLY A 299 5.20 6.97 -13.87
C GLY A 299 4.99 6.28 -15.22
N LEU A 300 4.67 5.00 -15.17
CA LEU A 300 4.39 4.16 -16.33
C LEU A 300 3.03 3.47 -16.13
N GLY A 301 2.37 3.13 -17.24
CA GLY A 301 1.08 2.47 -17.22
C GLY A 301 1.09 1.14 -16.46
N LEU A 302 -0.03 0.81 -15.84
CA LEU A 302 -0.15 -0.34 -14.95
C LEU A 302 0.16 -1.68 -15.66
N LEU A 303 -0.34 -1.85 -16.90
CA LEU A 303 -0.06 -3.05 -17.69
C LEU A 303 1.33 -3.03 -18.33
N PHE A 304 1.96 -1.85 -18.46
CA PHE A 304 3.35 -1.75 -18.87
C PHE A 304 4.28 -2.22 -17.75
N THR A 305 4.08 -1.72 -16.54
CA THR A 305 4.92 -2.13 -15.38
C THR A 305 4.61 -3.53 -14.90
N THR A 306 3.36 -3.99 -15.03
CA THR A 306 2.92 -5.30 -14.54
C THR A 306 2.06 -6.01 -15.59
N PRO A 307 2.68 -6.51 -16.69
CA PRO A 307 1.95 -7.21 -17.76
C PRO A 307 1.12 -8.40 -17.28
N ALA A 308 1.55 -9.05 -16.18
CA ALA A 308 0.82 -10.16 -15.57
C ALA A 308 -0.59 -9.78 -15.08
N PHE A 309 -0.89 -8.49 -14.88
CA PHE A 309 -2.23 -8.05 -14.48
C PHE A 309 -3.28 -8.20 -15.59
N ILE A 310 -2.90 -8.55 -16.83
CA ILE A 310 -3.87 -8.93 -17.89
C ILE A 310 -4.78 -10.08 -17.44
N TYR A 311 -4.32 -10.92 -16.49
CA TYR A 311 -5.12 -12.03 -15.96
C TYR A 311 -6.27 -11.57 -15.04
N ILE A 312 -6.35 -10.32 -14.62
CA ILE A 312 -7.53 -9.81 -13.91
C ILE A 312 -8.82 -9.98 -14.71
N PHE A 313 -8.72 -9.98 -16.05
CA PHE A 313 -9.84 -10.10 -16.98
C PHE A 313 -10.18 -11.55 -17.34
N LYS A 314 -9.31 -12.52 -17.02
CA LYS A 314 -9.47 -13.93 -17.44
C LYS A 314 -10.12 -14.83 -16.37
N GLY A 315 -10.31 -14.32 -15.16
CA GLY A 315 -10.80 -15.13 -14.04
C GLY A 315 -12.31 -15.33 -14.02
N PRO A 316 -12.78 -16.40 -13.35
CA PRO A 316 -14.19 -16.57 -13.10
C PRO A 316 -14.70 -15.46 -12.16
N TRP A 317 -15.87 -14.93 -12.45
CA TRP A 317 -16.56 -13.96 -11.60
C TRP A 317 -17.19 -14.62 -10.35
N SER A 318 -16.33 -15.31 -9.57
CA SER A 318 -16.71 -15.82 -8.26
C SER A 318 -17.15 -14.68 -7.32
N ARG A 319 -17.84 -15.00 -6.22
CA ARG A 319 -18.22 -13.99 -5.22
C ARG A 319 -17.01 -13.20 -4.73
N LEU A 320 -15.92 -13.87 -4.40
CA LEU A 320 -14.68 -13.22 -3.97
C LEU A 320 -14.11 -12.29 -5.06
N SER A 321 -14.14 -12.71 -6.33
CA SER A 321 -13.71 -11.88 -7.46
C SER A 321 -14.58 -10.62 -7.60
N LYS A 322 -15.91 -10.77 -7.48
CA LYS A 322 -16.85 -9.63 -7.53
C LYS A 322 -16.59 -8.64 -6.38
N TYR A 323 -16.33 -9.13 -5.17
CA TYR A 323 -16.04 -8.27 -4.02
C TYR A 323 -14.69 -7.56 -4.15
N ALA A 324 -13.66 -8.26 -4.65
CA ALA A 324 -12.37 -7.64 -4.94
C ALA A 324 -12.48 -6.56 -6.03
N ALA A 325 -13.23 -6.83 -7.11
CA ALA A 325 -13.48 -5.84 -8.15
C ALA A 325 -14.28 -4.64 -7.60
N LEU A 326 -15.28 -4.87 -6.74
CA LEU A 326 -16.03 -3.80 -6.09
C LEU A 326 -15.12 -2.90 -5.26
N ALA A 327 -14.17 -3.47 -4.50
CA ALA A 327 -13.21 -2.66 -3.73
C ALA A 327 -12.37 -1.76 -4.65
N VAL A 328 -11.89 -2.29 -5.80
CA VAL A 328 -11.18 -1.48 -6.80
C VAL A 328 -12.06 -0.36 -7.33
N VAL A 329 -13.31 -0.68 -7.71
CA VAL A 329 -14.27 0.31 -8.22
C VAL A 329 -14.62 1.38 -7.19
N CYS A 330 -14.66 1.05 -5.89
CA CYS A 330 -14.92 2.03 -4.84
C CYS A 330 -13.72 2.95 -4.58
N ILE A 331 -12.47 2.44 -4.64
CA ILE A 331 -11.26 3.22 -4.38
C ILE A 331 -10.88 4.10 -5.58
N LEU A 332 -10.97 3.57 -6.79
CA LEU A 332 -10.45 4.22 -8.01
C LEU A 332 -10.98 5.64 -8.25
N PRO A 333 -12.30 5.95 -8.08
CA PRO A 333 -12.83 7.28 -8.39
C PRO A 333 -12.14 8.41 -7.62
N ILE A 334 -11.87 8.24 -6.33
CA ILE A 334 -11.21 9.30 -5.55
C ILE A 334 -9.76 9.51 -6.02
N LEU A 335 -9.07 8.45 -6.44
CA LEU A 335 -7.71 8.54 -6.94
C LEU A 335 -7.62 9.25 -8.29
N ILE A 336 -8.53 8.94 -9.22
CA ILE A 336 -8.51 9.52 -10.57
C ILE A 336 -9.09 10.94 -10.66
N THR A 337 -9.67 11.43 -9.58
CA THR A 337 -10.11 12.83 -9.45
C THR A 337 -9.11 13.72 -8.72
N HIS A 338 -8.00 13.17 -8.20
CA HIS A 338 -6.96 13.94 -7.54
C HIS A 338 -6.14 14.78 -8.53
N GLY A 339 -5.63 15.93 -8.10
CA GLY A 339 -4.87 16.86 -8.94
C GLY A 339 -3.63 16.26 -9.59
N THR A 340 -2.79 15.52 -8.88
CA THR A 340 -1.60 14.88 -9.43
C THR A 340 -1.81 13.39 -9.69
N VAL A 341 -1.09 12.83 -10.65
CA VAL A 341 -1.00 11.37 -10.89
C VAL A 341 -0.01 10.69 -9.94
N GLY A 342 0.57 11.45 -9.00
CA GLY A 342 1.58 10.95 -8.08
C GLY A 342 2.99 11.02 -8.66
N LEU A 343 3.43 12.17 -9.09
CA LEU A 343 4.72 12.48 -9.72
C LEU A 343 5.94 11.81 -9.03
N THR A 344 7.10 11.81 -9.69
CA THR A 344 8.35 11.28 -9.15
C THR A 344 8.24 9.79 -8.82
N GLN A 345 7.79 8.97 -9.77
CA GLN A 345 7.44 7.57 -9.52
C GLN A 345 7.81 6.66 -10.69
N PHE A 346 8.07 5.40 -10.37
CA PHE A 346 8.10 4.33 -11.36
C PHE A 346 6.78 3.54 -11.29
N GLY A 347 5.98 3.62 -12.33
CA GLY A 347 4.63 3.08 -12.35
C GLY A 347 3.62 3.97 -11.62
N TYR A 348 2.33 3.70 -11.82
CA TYR A 348 1.24 4.45 -11.18
C TYR A 348 1.08 4.00 -9.72
N ARG A 349 1.79 4.68 -8.77
CA ARG A 349 1.88 4.25 -7.36
C ARG A 349 0.53 4.21 -6.64
N PHE A 350 -0.43 5.07 -7.03
CA PHE A 350 -1.75 5.05 -6.40
C PHE A 350 -2.50 3.72 -6.61
N SER A 351 -2.07 2.89 -7.58
CA SER A 351 -2.61 1.53 -7.73
C SER A 351 -2.33 0.64 -6.53
N LEU A 352 -1.34 0.96 -5.69
CA LEU A 352 -1.03 0.19 -4.49
C LEU A 352 -2.18 0.20 -3.48
N ASP A 353 -2.99 1.26 -3.44
CA ASP A 353 -4.16 1.36 -2.57
C ASP A 353 -5.20 0.25 -2.84
N PHE A 354 -5.18 -0.35 -4.04
CA PHE A 354 -6.07 -1.47 -4.42
C PHE A 354 -5.32 -2.69 -4.97
N THR A 355 -4.00 -2.69 -5.00
CA THR A 355 -3.19 -3.83 -5.50
C THR A 355 -3.48 -5.17 -4.80
N PRO A 356 -3.73 -5.26 -3.47
CA PRO A 356 -4.13 -6.52 -2.85
C PRO A 356 -5.38 -7.16 -3.48
N PHE A 357 -6.33 -6.35 -3.95
CA PHE A 357 -7.52 -6.82 -4.65
C PHE A 357 -7.21 -7.22 -6.10
N LEU A 358 -6.33 -6.49 -6.81
CA LEU A 358 -5.84 -6.90 -8.14
C LEU A 358 -5.13 -8.26 -8.08
N LEU A 359 -4.34 -8.52 -7.02
CA LEU A 359 -3.68 -9.82 -6.83
C LEU A 359 -4.69 -10.95 -6.61
N ILE A 360 -5.80 -10.71 -5.91
CA ILE A 360 -6.89 -11.69 -5.79
C ILE A 360 -7.47 -11.99 -7.17
N LEU A 361 -7.77 -10.96 -7.97
CA LEU A 361 -8.32 -11.11 -9.33
C LEU A 361 -7.33 -11.84 -10.24
N THR A 362 -6.05 -11.44 -10.24
CA THR A 362 -4.97 -12.08 -11.00
C THR A 362 -4.83 -13.55 -10.62
N ALA A 363 -4.83 -13.86 -9.31
CA ALA A 363 -4.77 -15.23 -8.83
C ALA A 363 -5.98 -16.06 -9.29
N LYS A 364 -7.16 -15.49 -9.37
CA LYS A 364 -8.35 -16.19 -9.89
C LYS A 364 -8.32 -16.33 -11.41
N GLY A 365 -7.65 -15.45 -12.13
CA GLY A 365 -7.50 -15.49 -13.58
C GLY A 365 -6.43 -16.44 -14.09
N MET A 366 -5.42 -16.75 -13.27
CA MET A 366 -4.35 -17.68 -13.60
C MET A 366 -4.70 -19.12 -13.24
N ARG A 367 -4.17 -20.10 -14.01
CA ARG A 367 -4.28 -21.52 -13.72
C ARG A 367 -3.71 -21.87 -12.35
N GLU A 368 -4.21 -22.91 -11.71
CA GLU A 368 -3.68 -23.34 -10.40
C GLU A 368 -2.24 -23.85 -10.54
N ASN A 369 -1.94 -24.61 -11.56
CA ASN A 369 -0.58 -24.94 -11.98
C ASN A 369 -0.20 -23.97 -13.10
N LEU A 370 0.57 -22.93 -12.76
CA LEU A 370 0.99 -21.91 -13.72
C LEU A 370 1.69 -22.52 -14.93
N GLY A 371 1.20 -22.21 -16.12
CA GLY A 371 1.85 -22.57 -17.37
C GLY A 371 3.00 -21.62 -17.70
N TRP A 372 3.59 -21.83 -18.86
CA TRP A 372 4.71 -21.00 -19.31
C TRP A 372 4.30 -19.55 -19.58
N GLU A 373 3.09 -19.33 -20.09
CA GLU A 373 2.57 -17.99 -20.42
C GLU A 373 2.43 -17.10 -19.16
N GLU A 374 1.81 -17.65 -18.09
CA GLU A 374 1.67 -16.93 -16.84
C GLU A 374 3.04 -16.61 -16.23
N LYS A 375 3.95 -17.58 -16.24
CA LYS A 375 5.31 -17.39 -15.73
C LYS A 375 6.10 -16.37 -16.56
N ALA A 376 5.98 -16.42 -17.89
CA ALA A 376 6.63 -15.46 -18.79
C ALA A 376 6.17 -14.02 -18.50
N LEU A 377 4.85 -13.78 -18.32
CA LEU A 377 4.35 -12.46 -17.99
C LEU A 377 4.74 -12.02 -16.58
N ILE A 378 4.85 -12.93 -15.61
CA ILE A 378 5.39 -12.59 -14.29
C ILE A 378 6.87 -12.21 -14.43
N ILE A 379 7.68 -13.00 -15.15
CA ILE A 379 9.11 -12.69 -15.37
C ILE A 379 9.27 -11.35 -16.10
N LEU A 380 8.47 -11.10 -17.13
CA LEU A 380 8.47 -9.79 -17.81
C LEU A 380 8.17 -8.64 -16.84
N SER A 381 7.16 -8.82 -15.97
CA SER A 381 6.85 -7.83 -14.94
C SER A 381 8.04 -7.58 -13.99
N LEU A 382 8.74 -8.65 -13.58
CA LEU A 382 9.95 -8.55 -12.75
C LEU A 382 11.07 -7.79 -13.48
N LEU A 383 11.31 -8.07 -14.76
CA LEU A 383 12.34 -7.43 -15.56
C LEU A 383 12.07 -5.93 -15.78
N VAL A 384 10.81 -5.56 -16.07
CA VAL A 384 10.42 -4.16 -16.23
C VAL A 384 10.63 -3.39 -14.93
N ASN A 385 10.24 -3.94 -13.78
CA ASN A 385 10.43 -3.27 -12.50
C ASN A 385 11.90 -3.26 -12.05
N LEU A 386 12.68 -4.30 -12.37
CA LEU A 386 14.14 -4.29 -12.18
C LEU A 386 14.79 -3.16 -12.99
N TRP A 387 14.42 -3.02 -14.27
CA TRP A 387 14.88 -1.91 -15.09
C TRP A 387 14.57 -0.56 -14.44
N GLY A 388 13.36 -0.34 -13.95
CA GLY A 388 12.97 0.91 -13.29
C GLY A 388 13.79 1.20 -12.04
N VAL A 389 13.95 0.20 -11.16
CA VAL A 389 14.73 0.34 -9.92
C VAL A 389 16.20 0.64 -10.23
N VAL A 390 16.79 -0.11 -11.17
CA VAL A 390 18.22 0.07 -11.55
C VAL A 390 18.44 1.42 -12.24
N SER A 391 17.59 1.80 -13.19
CA SER A 391 17.71 3.07 -13.91
C SER A 391 17.62 4.28 -13.00
N ILE A 392 16.70 4.24 -12.03
CA ILE A 392 16.43 5.39 -11.17
C ILE A 392 17.37 5.40 -9.96
N ILE A 393 17.50 4.28 -9.25
CA ILE A 393 18.20 4.24 -7.95
C ILE A 393 19.70 4.05 -8.13
N GLN A 394 20.14 3.22 -9.09
CA GLN A 394 21.55 2.87 -9.24
C GLN A 394 22.27 3.76 -10.25
N PHE A 395 21.61 4.08 -11.37
CA PHE A 395 22.23 4.87 -12.43
C PHE A 395 21.78 6.32 -12.47
N ASN A 396 20.77 6.68 -11.68
CA ASN A 396 20.24 8.05 -11.57
C ASN A 396 19.90 8.66 -12.95
N PHE A 397 19.36 7.85 -13.88
CA PHE A 397 18.99 8.31 -15.22
C PHE A 397 17.83 9.30 -15.20
N VAL A 398 17.06 9.32 -14.14
CA VAL A 398 16.00 10.30 -13.89
C VAL A 398 16.33 11.01 -12.59
N SER A 399 16.50 12.33 -12.64
CA SER A 399 16.62 13.18 -11.45
C SER A 399 15.24 13.49 -10.89
N PHE A 400 15.06 13.24 -9.61
CA PHE A 400 13.85 13.52 -8.88
C PHE A 400 14.04 14.68 -7.89
#